data_a5ef0caccf43501db9d8419daa88d966
#
_entry.id   a5ef0caccf43501db9d8419daa88d966
#
_cell.length_a   1.000
_cell.length_b   1.000
_cell.length_c   1.000
_cell.angle_alpha   90.00
_cell.angle_beta   90.00
_cell.angle_gamma   90.00
#
_symmetry.space_group_name_H-M   'P 1'
#
loop_
_entity.id
_entity.type
_entity.pdbx_description
1 polymer ?
#
loop_
_entity_poly.entity_id
_entity_poly.type
_entity_poly.pdbx_seq_one_letter_code
_entity_poly.pdbx_strand_id
1 'polypeptide(L)'
;MRDRFDVVIAGAGPAGAQCARDIAARGYDVVVLETESEAEFPRQSNKSTGGTFPSMMAAFGIPDDVVMHFTDEVVIESPTEYFVQEQAGAVLDFGAFKQFLVEDGRKRGAEYQFDARVSKPILEDDDIVGVRFDGSEEVYGDIVIDATGPAAPLAKELGVVDLKRENQAIGIEYEFEGVDLGHDEYADLHDAMMLRLDHEFAPGGYSWIFHTGADTAKVGLCYIQNDSYHQYAHADRTVDGYLDHWLDVDPRFASATRMEDRQHRGSAHIQPPGDLSTDNFLAIGDTVPTIDPLWGEGIHKGMRSARAAAKVVDHCLTPSEPDTSAENVSLYDEFWHEEVAPKMDSRLFMTQLLYFAPNERYDRLLQDLDRLDNDTLGRANEGDKLAIAKLLHLDDVPLLVRFALHQHRA
;
A
#
# COMPACT_ATOMS: atom_id res chain seq x y z
N MET A 1 -10.53 -24.45 21.31
CA MET A 1 -10.68 -23.05 20.86
C MET A 1 -12.15 -22.71 20.86
N ARG A 2 -12.52 -21.45 21.03
CA ARG A 2 -13.88 -20.97 20.80
C ARG A 2 -14.15 -21.06 19.28
N ASP A 3 -15.28 -21.63 18.88
CA ASP A 3 -15.56 -21.92 17.48
C ASP A 3 -16.38 -20.82 16.80
N ARG A 4 -16.89 -19.82 17.55
CA ARG A 4 -17.72 -18.71 17.03
C ARG A 4 -17.40 -17.39 17.70
N PHE A 5 -17.36 -16.34 16.88
CA PHE A 5 -17.12 -14.94 17.24
C PHE A 5 -18.15 -14.04 16.57
N ASP A 6 -18.23 -12.78 16.97
CA ASP A 6 -19.01 -11.78 16.23
C ASP A 6 -18.32 -11.49 14.88
N VAL A 7 -16.98 -11.39 14.89
CA VAL A 7 -16.19 -11.08 13.68
C VAL A 7 -14.97 -11.98 13.56
N VAL A 8 -14.76 -12.51 12.35
CA VAL A 8 -13.55 -13.26 11.95
C VAL A 8 -12.77 -12.45 10.94
N ILE A 9 -11.49 -12.17 11.21
CA ILE A 9 -10.59 -11.42 10.33
C ILE A 9 -9.49 -12.35 9.83
N ALA A 10 -9.31 -12.43 8.52
CA ALA A 10 -8.21 -13.17 7.89
C ALA A 10 -7.03 -12.22 7.62
N GLY A 11 -5.90 -12.41 8.30
CA GLY A 11 -4.65 -11.65 8.17
C GLY A 11 -4.44 -10.60 9.26
N ALA A 12 -3.25 -10.58 9.87
CA ALA A 12 -2.79 -9.62 10.89
C ALA A 12 -1.86 -8.54 10.31
N GLY A 13 -1.99 -8.21 9.02
CA GLY A 13 -1.36 -7.05 8.42
C GLY A 13 -1.90 -5.73 9.01
N PRO A 14 -1.37 -4.55 8.62
CA PRO A 14 -1.80 -3.27 9.18
C PRO A 14 -3.30 -3.04 9.15
N ALA A 15 -3.98 -3.39 8.04
CA ALA A 15 -5.42 -3.25 7.92
C ALA A 15 -6.17 -4.20 8.88
N GLY A 16 -5.85 -5.51 8.87
CA GLY A 16 -6.54 -6.49 9.71
C GLY A 16 -6.32 -6.25 11.19
N ALA A 17 -5.07 -5.96 11.62
CA ALA A 17 -4.77 -5.66 13.00
C ALA A 17 -5.42 -4.35 13.48
N GLN A 18 -5.47 -3.31 12.63
CA GLN A 18 -6.20 -2.08 12.95
C GLN A 18 -7.69 -2.31 13.05
N CYS A 19 -8.28 -3.11 12.15
CA CYS A 19 -9.69 -3.46 12.18
C CYS A 19 -10.05 -4.18 13.48
N ALA A 20 -9.24 -5.17 13.87
CA ALA A 20 -9.42 -5.88 15.14
C ALA A 20 -9.35 -4.95 16.36
N ARG A 21 -8.39 -4.00 16.38
CA ARG A 21 -8.28 -2.98 17.44
C ARG A 21 -9.57 -2.15 17.58
N ASP A 22 -10.12 -1.72 16.44
CA ASP A 22 -11.30 -0.85 16.42
C ASP A 22 -12.59 -1.60 16.75
N ILE A 23 -12.72 -2.88 16.34
CA ILE A 23 -13.86 -3.75 16.63
C ILE A 23 -13.85 -4.19 18.10
N ALA A 24 -12.71 -4.68 18.60
CA ALA A 24 -12.59 -5.07 20.01
C ALA A 24 -12.83 -3.89 20.97
N ALA A 25 -12.38 -2.68 20.61
CA ALA A 25 -12.63 -1.49 21.41
C ALA A 25 -14.14 -1.11 21.51
N ARG A 26 -14.98 -1.63 20.61
CA ARG A 26 -16.44 -1.48 20.64
C ARG A 26 -17.13 -2.58 21.45
N GLY A 27 -16.37 -3.59 21.91
CA GLY A 27 -16.86 -4.66 22.78
C GLY A 27 -17.33 -5.91 22.05
N TYR A 28 -17.07 -6.03 20.73
CA TYR A 28 -17.36 -7.24 19.97
C TYR A 28 -16.27 -8.29 20.14
N ASP A 29 -16.68 -9.55 20.12
CA ASP A 29 -15.79 -10.69 20.11
C ASP A 29 -15.16 -10.87 18.72
N VAL A 30 -13.85 -10.64 18.61
CA VAL A 30 -13.13 -10.70 17.32
C VAL A 30 -11.92 -11.63 17.41
N VAL A 31 -11.77 -12.47 16.38
CA VAL A 31 -10.58 -13.30 16.18
C VAL A 31 -9.89 -12.92 14.87
N VAL A 32 -8.55 -12.85 14.92
CA VAL A 32 -7.69 -12.64 13.76
C VAL A 32 -6.88 -13.91 13.50
N LEU A 33 -6.93 -14.41 12.27
CA LEU A 33 -6.19 -15.58 11.81
C LEU A 33 -4.96 -15.11 11.03
N GLU A 34 -3.76 -15.45 11.51
CA GLU A 34 -2.50 -15.05 10.88
C GLU A 34 -1.69 -16.28 10.41
N THR A 35 -1.16 -16.20 9.22
CA THR A 35 -0.40 -17.29 8.59
C THR A 35 0.96 -17.52 9.25
N GLU A 36 1.62 -16.45 9.74
CA GLU A 36 2.91 -16.57 10.41
C GLU A 36 2.76 -17.27 11.75
N SER A 37 3.82 -17.95 12.18
CA SER A 37 3.90 -18.43 13.57
C SER A 37 4.08 -17.26 14.53
N GLU A 38 3.59 -17.40 15.75
CA GLU A 38 3.72 -16.35 16.77
C GLU A 38 5.20 -16.03 17.09
N ALA A 39 6.07 -17.04 16.98
CA ALA A 39 7.51 -16.86 17.20
C ALA A 39 8.22 -16.08 16.10
N GLU A 40 7.69 -16.11 14.88
CA GLU A 40 8.29 -15.47 13.70
C GLU A 40 7.61 -14.14 13.35
N PHE A 41 6.39 -13.94 13.82
CA PHE A 41 5.67 -12.68 13.60
C PHE A 41 6.39 -11.52 14.32
N PRO A 42 6.60 -10.41 13.69
CA PRO A 42 6.23 -10.02 12.31
C PRO A 42 7.37 -10.12 11.29
N ARG A 43 8.40 -10.90 11.53
CA ARG A 43 9.66 -10.88 10.78
C ARG A 43 9.50 -11.20 9.30
N GLN A 44 8.80 -12.28 8.99
CA GLN A 44 8.73 -12.76 7.58
C GLN A 44 7.77 -11.95 6.75
N SER A 45 6.82 -11.28 7.37
CA SER A 45 5.84 -10.44 6.69
C SER A 45 6.20 -8.94 6.72
N ASN A 46 7.42 -8.61 7.07
CA ASN A 46 7.92 -7.25 6.95
C ASN A 46 8.15 -6.94 5.46
N LYS A 47 7.11 -6.49 4.77
CA LYS A 47 7.06 -6.39 3.30
C LYS A 47 6.71 -4.99 2.81
N SER A 48 6.94 -3.99 3.63
CA SER A 48 6.70 -2.59 3.27
C SER A 48 7.89 -1.74 3.67
N THR A 49 8.22 -0.76 2.83
CA THR A 49 9.21 0.28 3.11
C THR A 49 8.90 1.02 4.42
N GLY A 50 7.62 1.13 4.77
CA GLY A 50 7.20 1.77 6.02
C GLY A 50 7.20 3.29 5.96
N GLY A 51 7.33 3.89 4.78
CA GLY A 51 7.17 5.34 4.63
C GLY A 51 5.75 5.79 4.97
N THR A 52 5.62 6.82 5.80
CA THR A 52 4.34 7.36 6.24
C THR A 52 4.50 8.81 6.73
N PHE A 53 3.46 9.35 7.37
CA PHE A 53 3.42 10.73 7.83
C PHE A 53 3.01 10.80 9.31
N PRO A 54 3.56 11.76 10.09
CA PRO A 54 3.20 11.94 11.50
C PRO A 54 1.70 12.14 11.74
N SER A 55 0.98 12.73 10.78
CA SER A 55 -0.48 12.88 10.83
C SER A 55 -1.23 11.53 10.85
N MET A 56 -0.74 10.55 10.11
CA MET A 56 -1.26 9.18 10.14
C MET A 56 -1.00 8.55 11.52
N MET A 57 0.24 8.66 12.01
CA MET A 57 0.61 8.12 13.31
C MET A 57 -0.30 8.68 14.42
N ALA A 58 -0.49 10.00 14.46
CA ALA A 58 -1.38 10.66 15.42
C ALA A 58 -2.84 10.20 15.28
N ALA A 59 -3.35 10.05 14.05
CA ALA A 59 -4.73 9.63 13.80
C ALA A 59 -5.04 8.22 14.28
N PHE A 60 -4.04 7.32 14.29
CA PHE A 60 -4.19 5.93 14.70
C PHE A 60 -3.52 5.58 16.05
N GLY A 61 -2.97 6.59 16.73
CA GLY A 61 -2.29 6.40 18.01
C GLY A 61 -1.06 5.49 17.91
N ILE A 62 -0.30 5.64 16.83
CA ILE A 62 0.96 4.93 16.61
C ILE A 62 2.06 5.65 17.37
N PRO A 63 2.81 4.96 18.25
CA PRO A 63 3.86 5.59 19.04
C PRO A 63 5.13 5.84 18.22
N ASP A 64 5.94 6.79 18.69
CA ASP A 64 7.19 7.16 18.02
C ASP A 64 8.27 6.08 18.12
N ASP A 65 8.17 5.16 19.05
CA ASP A 65 9.15 4.08 19.25
C ASP A 65 9.16 3.02 18.15
N VAL A 66 8.17 3.05 17.24
CA VAL A 66 8.16 2.23 16.02
C VAL A 66 8.76 2.96 14.81
N VAL A 67 9.27 4.18 14.99
CA VAL A 67 9.88 4.98 13.92
C VAL A 67 11.39 4.77 13.92
N MET A 68 11.94 4.41 12.77
CA MET A 68 13.40 4.34 12.57
C MET A 68 13.98 5.74 12.41
N HIS A 69 13.32 6.57 11.58
CA HIS A 69 13.76 7.94 11.29
C HIS A 69 12.58 8.82 10.93
N PHE A 70 12.58 10.05 11.48
CA PHE A 70 11.68 11.13 11.02
C PHE A 70 12.36 11.91 9.93
N THR A 71 11.61 12.35 8.93
CA THR A 71 12.10 13.15 7.81
C THR A 71 11.33 14.46 7.74
N ASP A 72 11.97 15.51 7.25
CA ASP A 72 11.36 16.83 7.07
C ASP A 72 11.01 17.12 5.61
N GLU A 73 11.50 16.28 4.68
CA GLU A 73 11.38 16.49 3.25
C GLU A 73 10.97 15.21 2.49
N VAL A 74 10.30 15.43 1.37
CA VAL A 74 10.13 14.44 0.31
C VAL A 74 10.87 14.93 -0.93
N VAL A 75 11.76 14.10 -1.47
CA VAL A 75 12.51 14.37 -2.68
C VAL A 75 11.95 13.52 -3.82
N ILE A 76 11.69 14.14 -4.96
CA ILE A 76 11.37 13.43 -6.20
C ILE A 76 12.52 13.65 -7.17
N GLU A 77 13.14 12.57 -7.64
CA GLU A 77 14.22 12.60 -8.64
C GLU A 77 13.73 12.12 -10.01
N SER A 78 14.35 12.60 -11.05
CA SER A 78 14.31 12.11 -12.41
C SER A 78 15.74 11.89 -12.92
N PRO A 79 16.01 11.45 -14.17
CA PRO A 79 17.38 11.23 -14.63
C PRO A 79 18.32 12.42 -14.46
N THR A 80 17.86 13.66 -14.61
CA THR A 80 18.71 14.87 -14.62
C THR A 80 18.26 15.97 -13.66
N GLU A 81 17.11 15.85 -13.04
CA GLU A 81 16.50 16.88 -12.19
C GLU A 81 16.05 16.28 -10.85
N TYR A 82 15.89 17.14 -9.83
CA TYR A 82 15.20 16.78 -8.61
C TYR A 82 14.32 17.93 -8.11
N PHE A 83 13.29 17.59 -7.35
CA PHE A 83 12.37 18.50 -6.69
C PHE A 83 12.30 18.14 -5.21
N VAL A 84 12.44 19.14 -4.34
CA VAL A 84 12.38 18.99 -2.88
C VAL A 84 11.11 19.67 -2.37
N GLN A 85 10.33 18.92 -1.61
CA GLN A 85 9.14 19.42 -0.95
C GLN A 85 9.30 19.32 0.56
N GLU A 86 9.17 20.46 1.28
CA GLU A 86 9.05 20.46 2.75
C GLU A 86 7.78 19.70 3.15
N GLN A 87 7.95 18.51 3.68
CA GLN A 87 6.86 17.65 4.13
C GLN A 87 7.37 16.67 5.17
N ALA A 88 6.91 16.83 6.41
CA ALA A 88 7.25 15.89 7.47
C ALA A 88 6.82 14.47 7.14
N GLY A 89 7.74 13.55 7.32
CA GLY A 89 7.57 12.12 7.09
C GLY A 89 8.07 11.27 8.24
N ALA A 90 7.87 9.98 8.15
CA ALA A 90 8.42 8.99 9.06
C ALA A 90 8.67 7.68 8.32
N VAL A 91 9.79 7.05 8.60
CA VAL A 91 10.13 5.70 8.12
C VAL A 91 9.99 4.74 9.29
N LEU A 92 9.04 3.82 9.19
CA LEU A 92 8.72 2.88 10.27
C LEU A 92 9.64 1.65 10.26
N ASP A 93 10.00 1.15 11.44
CA ASP A 93 10.26 -0.28 11.59
C ASP A 93 8.92 -1.00 11.42
N PHE A 94 8.71 -1.54 10.22
CA PHE A 94 7.43 -2.13 9.86
C PHE A 94 7.10 -3.36 10.70
N GLY A 95 8.11 -4.08 11.18
CA GLY A 95 7.95 -5.18 12.12
C GLY A 95 7.46 -4.71 13.48
N ALA A 96 8.13 -3.73 14.08
CA ALA A 96 7.73 -3.13 15.34
C ALA A 96 6.33 -2.50 15.27
N PHE A 97 6.02 -1.84 14.15
CA PHE A 97 4.70 -1.28 13.89
C PHE A 97 3.59 -2.35 13.88
N LYS A 98 3.79 -3.46 13.15
CA LYS A 98 2.82 -4.57 13.13
C LYS A 98 2.66 -5.21 14.51
N GLN A 99 3.78 -5.42 15.21
CA GLN A 99 3.76 -5.96 16.57
C GLN A 99 2.96 -5.06 17.51
N PHE A 100 3.18 -3.75 17.46
CA PHE A 100 2.40 -2.77 18.22
C PHE A 100 0.90 -2.90 17.95
N LEU A 101 0.48 -2.99 16.70
CA LEU A 101 -0.94 -3.11 16.33
C LEU A 101 -1.58 -4.36 16.93
N VAL A 102 -0.89 -5.50 16.87
CA VAL A 102 -1.37 -6.78 17.43
C VAL A 102 -1.43 -6.72 18.96
N GLU A 103 -0.40 -6.22 19.61
CA GLU A 103 -0.35 -6.12 21.07
C GLU A 103 -1.43 -5.16 21.62
N ASP A 104 -1.65 -4.04 20.95
CA ASP A 104 -2.71 -3.10 21.33
C ASP A 104 -4.10 -3.69 21.06
N GLY A 105 -4.28 -4.44 19.97
CA GLY A 105 -5.50 -5.19 19.70
C GLY A 105 -5.81 -6.21 20.80
N ARG A 106 -4.81 -6.98 21.23
CA ARG A 106 -4.94 -7.92 22.37
C ARG A 106 -5.34 -7.21 23.69
N LYS A 107 -4.74 -6.06 23.97
CA LYS A 107 -5.10 -5.24 25.15
C LYS A 107 -6.55 -4.76 25.12
N ARG A 108 -7.14 -4.62 23.93
CA ARG A 108 -8.54 -4.22 23.71
C ARG A 108 -9.51 -5.40 23.69
N GLY A 109 -9.00 -6.65 23.70
CA GLY A 109 -9.82 -7.86 23.72
C GLY A 109 -9.84 -8.66 22.43
N ALA A 110 -9.12 -8.27 21.38
CA ALA A 110 -9.00 -9.07 20.17
C ALA A 110 -8.20 -10.37 20.43
N GLU A 111 -8.70 -11.50 19.95
CA GLU A 111 -8.00 -12.76 19.94
C GLU A 111 -7.18 -12.91 18.66
N TYR A 112 -5.95 -13.46 18.75
CA TYR A 112 -5.09 -13.72 17.60
C TYR A 112 -4.68 -15.18 17.60
N GLN A 113 -4.90 -15.83 16.47
CA GLN A 113 -4.44 -17.19 16.21
C GLN A 113 -3.38 -17.14 15.10
N PHE A 114 -2.18 -17.51 15.47
CA PHE A 114 -1.04 -17.66 14.56
C PHE A 114 -0.98 -19.09 14.02
N ASP A 115 -0.11 -19.34 13.02
CA ASP A 115 -0.06 -20.60 12.28
C ASP A 115 -1.42 -20.95 11.63
N ALA A 116 -2.25 -19.97 11.32
CA ALA A 116 -3.63 -20.13 10.89
C ALA A 116 -3.83 -19.57 9.45
N ARG A 117 -3.39 -20.30 8.46
CA ARG A 117 -3.53 -19.93 7.05
C ARG A 117 -4.97 -20.11 6.58
N VAL A 118 -5.68 -19.02 6.40
CA VAL A 118 -7.02 -19.03 5.81
C VAL A 118 -6.96 -19.42 4.34
N SER A 119 -7.85 -20.32 3.94
CA SER A 119 -7.85 -20.90 2.60
C SER A 119 -9.16 -20.76 1.85
N LYS A 120 -10.31 -20.85 2.53
CA LYS A 120 -11.63 -20.84 1.89
C LYS A 120 -12.71 -20.29 2.82
N PRO A 121 -13.79 -19.67 2.26
CA PRO A 121 -15.00 -19.38 3.02
C PRO A 121 -15.75 -20.68 3.38
N ILE A 122 -16.54 -20.62 4.44
CA ILE A 122 -17.59 -21.58 4.77
C ILE A 122 -18.91 -20.92 4.40
N LEU A 123 -19.69 -21.57 3.54
CA LEU A 123 -20.96 -21.05 3.03
C LEU A 123 -22.12 -21.86 3.55
N GLU A 124 -23.20 -21.19 3.93
CA GLU A 124 -24.53 -21.76 4.21
C GLU A 124 -25.56 -20.98 3.37
N ASP A 125 -26.31 -21.66 2.50
CA ASP A 125 -27.30 -21.03 1.60
C ASP A 125 -26.72 -19.87 0.76
N ASP A 126 -25.45 -19.97 0.32
CA ASP A 126 -24.64 -19.00 -0.41
C ASP A 126 -24.08 -17.84 0.44
N ASP A 127 -24.46 -17.69 1.71
CA ASP A 127 -23.93 -16.70 2.61
C ASP A 127 -22.67 -17.20 3.32
N ILE A 128 -21.66 -16.33 3.49
CA ILE A 128 -20.48 -16.68 4.27
C ILE A 128 -20.81 -16.65 5.77
N VAL A 129 -20.47 -17.76 6.46
CA VAL A 129 -20.72 -17.92 7.90
C VAL A 129 -19.43 -18.16 8.69
N GLY A 130 -18.29 -18.25 8.02
CA GLY A 130 -17.00 -18.53 8.63
C GLY A 130 -15.90 -18.80 7.62
N VAL A 131 -14.76 -19.26 8.11
CA VAL A 131 -13.60 -19.59 7.27
C VAL A 131 -12.96 -20.90 7.66
N ARG A 132 -12.35 -21.55 6.65
CA ARG A 132 -11.50 -22.73 6.83
C ARG A 132 -10.03 -22.30 6.77
N PHE A 133 -9.23 -22.82 7.70
CA PHE A 133 -7.80 -22.55 7.79
C PHE A 133 -7.03 -23.85 8.09
N ASP A 134 -5.72 -23.88 7.91
CA ASP A 134 -4.82 -25.03 8.12
C ASP A 134 -5.38 -26.35 7.62
N GLY A 135 -6.05 -26.27 6.47
CA GLY A 135 -6.62 -27.43 5.74
C GLY A 135 -7.97 -27.89 6.23
N SER A 136 -8.23 -28.02 7.54
CA SER A 136 -9.48 -28.61 8.05
C SER A 136 -10.09 -27.88 9.26
N GLU A 137 -9.36 -26.98 9.90
CA GLU A 137 -9.88 -26.21 11.03
C GLU A 137 -10.91 -25.17 10.54
N GLU A 138 -11.89 -24.91 11.37
CA GLU A 138 -13.01 -24.02 11.05
C GLU A 138 -13.28 -23.05 12.19
N VAL A 139 -13.63 -21.82 11.83
CA VAL A 139 -14.13 -20.80 12.78
C VAL A 139 -15.25 -20.02 12.12
N TYR A 140 -16.27 -19.70 12.90
CA TYR A 140 -17.51 -19.08 12.46
C TYR A 140 -17.63 -17.65 12.99
N GLY A 141 -18.29 -16.78 12.25
CA GLY A 141 -18.56 -15.38 12.63
C GLY A 141 -19.78 -14.84 11.97
N ASP A 142 -20.40 -13.85 12.56
CA ASP A 142 -21.54 -13.15 11.97
C ASP A 142 -21.09 -12.25 10.80
N ILE A 143 -19.85 -11.72 10.87
CA ILE A 143 -19.18 -11.03 9.77
C ILE A 143 -17.78 -11.62 9.59
N VAL A 144 -17.39 -11.84 8.32
CA VAL A 144 -16.04 -12.26 7.92
C VAL A 144 -15.35 -11.11 7.17
N ILE A 145 -14.10 -10.83 7.53
CA ILE A 145 -13.29 -9.77 6.92
C ILE A 145 -12.03 -10.38 6.29
N ASP A 146 -11.87 -10.21 4.97
CA ASP A 146 -10.64 -10.56 4.28
C ASP A 146 -9.65 -9.38 4.31
N ALA A 147 -8.57 -9.54 5.07
CA ALA A 147 -7.43 -8.63 5.21
C ALA A 147 -6.11 -9.31 4.81
N THR A 148 -6.18 -10.33 3.96
CA THR A 148 -5.01 -11.15 3.58
C THR A 148 -4.07 -10.47 2.57
N GLY A 149 -4.38 -9.24 2.18
CA GLY A 149 -3.62 -8.50 1.19
C GLY A 149 -3.81 -9.05 -0.24
N PRO A 150 -2.82 -8.90 -1.14
CA PRO A 150 -2.97 -9.22 -2.57
C PRO A 150 -3.28 -10.68 -2.86
N ALA A 151 -3.14 -11.57 -1.89
CA ALA A 151 -3.54 -12.98 -2.03
C ALA A 151 -5.06 -13.14 -2.16
N ALA A 152 -5.83 -12.41 -1.36
CA ALA A 152 -7.28 -12.29 -1.40
C ALA A 152 -8.04 -13.62 -1.61
N PRO A 153 -7.79 -14.68 -0.83
CA PRO A 153 -8.37 -16.00 -1.08
C PRO A 153 -9.89 -16.01 -0.93
N LEU A 154 -10.43 -15.29 0.07
CA LEU A 154 -11.87 -15.24 0.31
C LEU A 154 -12.56 -14.32 -0.69
N ALA A 155 -12.04 -13.12 -0.88
CA ALA A 155 -12.63 -12.14 -1.79
C ALA A 155 -12.66 -12.63 -3.26
N LYS A 156 -11.66 -13.41 -3.69
CA LYS A 156 -11.64 -14.07 -5.01
C LYS A 156 -12.68 -15.19 -5.12
N GLU A 157 -12.77 -16.05 -4.11
CA GLU A 157 -13.72 -17.18 -4.11
C GLU A 157 -15.18 -16.69 -4.10
N LEU A 158 -15.44 -15.57 -3.39
CA LEU A 158 -16.77 -14.92 -3.34
C LEU A 158 -17.06 -14.03 -4.57
N GLY A 159 -16.08 -13.87 -5.49
CA GLY A 159 -16.25 -13.03 -6.68
C GLY A 159 -16.27 -11.53 -6.40
N VAL A 160 -15.90 -11.10 -5.19
CA VAL A 160 -15.83 -9.67 -4.79
C VAL A 160 -14.69 -8.95 -5.50
N VAL A 161 -13.57 -9.63 -5.75
CA VAL A 161 -12.43 -9.04 -6.47
C VAL A 161 -12.00 -9.90 -7.67
N ASP A 162 -11.64 -9.21 -8.77
CA ASP A 162 -11.00 -9.79 -9.95
C ASP A 162 -9.65 -9.09 -10.18
N LEU A 163 -8.62 -9.55 -9.49
CA LEU A 163 -7.29 -8.96 -9.50
C LEU A 163 -6.52 -9.41 -10.75
N LYS A 164 -6.26 -8.47 -11.65
CA LYS A 164 -5.58 -8.74 -12.93
C LYS A 164 -4.06 -8.75 -12.75
N ARG A 165 -3.40 -9.75 -13.30
CA ARG A 165 -1.94 -9.87 -13.21
C ARG A 165 -1.21 -8.69 -13.87
N GLU A 166 -1.70 -8.21 -15.00
CA GLU A 166 -1.15 -7.06 -15.71
C GLU A 166 -1.22 -5.76 -14.91
N ASN A 167 -2.06 -5.68 -13.89
CA ASN A 167 -2.17 -4.55 -12.98
C ASN A 167 -1.43 -4.75 -11.65
N GLN A 168 -0.71 -5.86 -11.52
CA GLN A 168 0.08 -6.13 -10.33
C GLN A 168 1.39 -5.37 -10.39
N ALA A 169 1.62 -4.50 -9.43
CA ALA A 169 2.94 -3.97 -9.12
C ALA A 169 3.72 -4.99 -8.29
N ILE A 170 4.97 -5.19 -8.64
CA ILE A 170 5.92 -5.98 -7.85
C ILE A 170 7.03 -5.07 -7.37
N GLY A 171 7.51 -5.30 -6.14
CA GLY A 171 8.57 -4.51 -5.55
C GLY A 171 9.60 -5.36 -4.81
N ILE A 172 10.81 -4.82 -4.76
CA ILE A 172 11.92 -5.35 -3.99
C ILE A 172 12.62 -4.22 -3.25
N GLU A 173 13.03 -4.50 -2.04
CA GLU A 173 13.76 -3.57 -1.17
C GLU A 173 14.80 -4.31 -0.35
N TYR A 174 15.92 -3.64 -0.11
CA TYR A 174 16.91 -4.05 0.87
C TYR A 174 17.24 -2.88 1.78
N GLU A 175 17.73 -3.16 2.98
CA GLU A 175 18.41 -2.18 3.81
C GLU A 175 19.92 -2.20 3.55
N PHE A 176 20.52 -1.00 3.53
CA PHE A 176 21.93 -0.79 3.31
C PHE A 176 22.52 0.08 4.42
N GLU A 177 23.78 -0.16 4.75
CA GLU A 177 24.65 0.79 5.49
C GLU A 177 25.69 1.38 4.55
N GLY A 178 26.18 2.58 4.86
CA GLY A 178 27.20 3.28 4.08
C GLY A 178 26.69 3.88 2.77
N VAL A 179 25.39 4.19 2.69
CA VAL A 179 24.81 4.96 1.58
C VAL A 179 25.24 6.42 1.70
N ASP A 180 25.79 7.01 0.65
CA ASP A 180 26.17 8.43 0.61
C ASP A 180 24.92 9.30 0.40
N LEU A 181 24.26 9.65 1.52
CA LEU A 181 23.01 10.43 1.51
C LEU A 181 23.22 11.91 1.18
N GLY A 182 24.45 12.41 1.24
CA GLY A 182 24.81 13.80 0.97
C GLY A 182 25.69 13.99 -0.26
N HIS A 183 25.57 13.11 -1.26
CA HIS A 183 26.40 13.17 -2.47
C HIS A 183 26.17 14.46 -3.27
N ASP A 184 27.24 15.17 -3.60
CA ASP A 184 27.23 16.52 -4.21
C ASP A 184 26.42 16.65 -5.54
N GLU A 185 26.23 15.54 -6.26
CA GLU A 185 25.50 15.54 -7.53
C GLU A 185 23.97 15.34 -7.38
N TYR A 186 23.48 15.09 -6.17
CA TYR A 186 22.07 14.78 -5.87
C TYR A 186 21.50 15.67 -4.77
N ALA A 187 20.23 15.55 -4.50
CA ALA A 187 19.62 16.18 -3.32
C ALA A 187 20.19 15.56 -2.02
N ASP A 188 20.27 16.36 -0.96
CA ASP A 188 20.59 15.86 0.37
C ASP A 188 19.44 14.99 0.89
N LEU A 189 19.74 13.76 1.31
CA LEU A 189 18.76 12.78 1.74
C LEU A 189 18.82 12.47 3.24
N HIS A 190 19.62 13.19 4.03
CA HIS A 190 19.77 12.92 5.47
C HIS A 190 18.45 13.05 6.25
N ASP A 191 17.55 13.92 5.82
CA ASP A 191 16.23 14.11 6.44
C ASP A 191 15.10 13.98 5.41
N ALA A 192 15.27 13.10 4.41
CA ALA A 192 14.34 12.95 3.31
C ALA A 192 13.88 11.52 3.04
N MET A 193 12.68 11.40 2.47
CA MET A 193 12.22 10.24 1.73
C MET A 193 12.33 10.55 0.24
N MET A 194 13.15 9.82 -0.52
CA MET A 194 13.34 10.07 -1.93
C MET A 194 12.63 9.02 -2.79
N LEU A 195 11.90 9.49 -3.81
CA LEU A 195 11.32 8.69 -4.89
C LEU A 195 11.96 9.10 -6.22
N ARG A 196 12.40 8.13 -7.04
CA ARG A 196 12.99 8.39 -8.34
C ARG A 196 12.15 7.82 -9.48
N LEU A 197 11.79 8.68 -10.40
CA LEU A 197 11.11 8.35 -11.65
C LEU A 197 12.15 8.19 -12.75
N ASP A 198 12.51 6.93 -13.06
CA ASP A 198 13.49 6.63 -14.09
C ASP A 198 13.26 5.22 -14.65
N HIS A 199 12.90 5.13 -15.92
CA HIS A 199 12.67 3.85 -16.58
C HIS A 199 13.93 2.97 -16.71
N GLU A 200 15.10 3.55 -16.58
CA GLU A 200 16.37 2.79 -16.55
C GLU A 200 16.41 1.84 -15.35
N PHE A 201 15.83 2.27 -14.21
CA PHE A 201 15.85 1.52 -12.95
C PHE A 201 14.48 0.88 -12.61
N ALA A 202 13.38 1.52 -12.99
CA ALA A 202 12.03 1.05 -12.67
C ALA A 202 11.05 1.32 -13.83
N PRO A 203 11.06 0.52 -14.91
CA PRO A 203 10.22 0.74 -16.08
C PRO A 203 8.74 0.56 -15.75
N GLY A 204 7.95 1.65 -15.81
CA GLY A 204 6.55 1.64 -15.41
C GLY A 204 6.32 1.64 -13.90
N GLY A 205 7.24 2.27 -13.16
CA GLY A 205 7.21 2.40 -11.73
C GLY A 205 8.18 3.46 -11.21
N TYR A 206 8.70 3.24 -10.01
CA TYR A 206 9.67 4.13 -9.35
C TYR A 206 10.62 3.35 -8.46
N SER A 207 11.75 3.97 -8.13
CA SER A 207 12.69 3.51 -7.12
C SER A 207 12.75 4.48 -5.95
N TRP A 208 13.32 4.07 -4.82
CA TRP A 208 13.38 4.90 -3.61
C TRP A 208 14.64 4.69 -2.79
N ILE A 209 15.01 5.76 -2.06
CA ILE A 209 15.97 5.75 -0.95
C ILE A 209 15.28 6.42 0.24
N PHE A 210 15.05 5.68 1.31
CA PHE A 210 14.45 6.20 2.54
C PHE A 210 15.46 6.08 3.68
N HIS A 211 15.93 7.21 4.17
CA HIS A 211 16.86 7.25 5.29
C HIS A 211 16.25 6.60 6.54
N THR A 212 17.01 5.75 7.20
CA THR A 212 16.57 4.99 8.39
C THR A 212 17.37 5.31 9.65
N GLY A 213 18.30 6.26 9.56
CA GLY A 213 19.14 6.75 10.66
C GLY A 213 20.63 6.47 10.41
N ALA A 214 21.49 7.34 10.95
CA ALA A 214 22.92 7.34 10.73
C ALA A 214 23.30 7.30 9.23
N ASP A 215 23.95 6.24 8.74
CA ASP A 215 24.32 6.01 7.36
C ASP A 215 23.52 4.85 6.72
N THR A 216 22.35 4.52 7.29
CA THR A 216 21.51 3.44 6.82
C THR A 216 20.33 3.95 6.02
N ALA A 217 19.90 3.18 5.01
CA ALA A 217 18.74 3.49 4.20
C ALA A 217 18.05 2.21 3.67
N LYS A 218 16.74 2.31 3.47
CA LYS A 218 15.96 1.36 2.67
C LYS A 218 16.05 1.78 1.21
N VAL A 219 16.52 0.88 0.37
CA VAL A 219 16.68 1.11 -1.08
C VAL A 219 15.90 0.05 -1.83
N GLY A 220 15.04 0.48 -2.72
CA GLY A 220 14.20 -0.43 -3.45
C GLY A 220 13.60 0.16 -4.72
N LEU A 221 12.85 -0.66 -5.41
CA LEU A 221 12.08 -0.26 -6.58
C LEU A 221 10.81 -1.10 -6.72
N CYS A 222 9.84 -0.55 -7.45
CA CYS A 222 8.67 -1.29 -7.88
C CYS A 222 8.26 -0.87 -9.30
N TYR A 223 7.57 -1.77 -10.00
CA TYR A 223 6.96 -1.48 -11.28
C TYR A 223 5.72 -2.34 -11.51
N ILE A 224 4.78 -1.85 -12.33
CA ILE A 224 3.55 -2.56 -12.70
C ILE A 224 3.87 -3.54 -13.82
N GLN A 225 3.41 -4.80 -13.69
CA GLN A 225 3.65 -5.88 -14.66
C GLN A 225 2.77 -5.77 -15.92
N ASN A 226 2.66 -4.58 -16.49
CA ASN A 226 1.89 -4.34 -17.70
C ASN A 226 2.81 -3.95 -18.85
N ASP A 227 2.74 -4.69 -19.96
CA ASP A 227 3.59 -4.45 -21.14
C ASP A 227 3.48 -3.02 -21.67
N SER A 228 2.36 -2.37 -21.44
CA SER A 228 2.14 -0.96 -21.81
C SER A 228 3.09 0.00 -21.13
N TYR A 229 3.42 -0.29 -19.87
CA TYR A 229 4.35 0.50 -19.07
C TYR A 229 5.79 0.04 -19.25
N HIS A 230 5.97 -1.20 -19.75
CA HIS A 230 7.28 -1.79 -20.01
C HIS A 230 7.84 -1.50 -21.41
N GLN A 231 7.29 -0.51 -22.15
CA GLN A 231 7.86 -0.12 -23.44
C GLN A 231 9.32 0.32 -23.39
N TYR A 232 9.81 0.63 -22.18
CA TYR A 232 11.20 1.00 -21.89
C TYR A 232 11.96 -0.12 -21.15
N ALA A 233 11.31 -1.29 -20.94
CA ALA A 233 11.92 -2.39 -20.18
C ALA A 233 13.03 -3.07 -21.00
N HIS A 234 14.05 -3.53 -20.28
CA HIS A 234 15.08 -4.39 -20.83
C HIS A 234 14.65 -5.85 -20.70
N ALA A 235 14.57 -6.56 -21.83
CA ALA A 235 14.03 -7.93 -21.88
C ALA A 235 14.75 -8.95 -20.96
N ASP A 236 16.00 -8.70 -20.65
CA ASP A 236 16.86 -9.61 -19.86
C ASP A 236 16.95 -9.24 -18.38
N ARG A 237 16.30 -8.16 -17.94
CA ARG A 237 16.35 -7.72 -16.55
C ARG A 237 15.11 -8.20 -15.75
N THR A 238 15.39 -8.81 -14.62
CA THR A 238 14.39 -9.10 -13.56
C THR A 238 14.29 -7.92 -12.60
N VAL A 239 13.35 -7.97 -11.65
CA VAL A 239 13.25 -6.94 -10.60
C VAL A 239 14.56 -6.78 -9.82
N ASP A 240 15.22 -7.89 -9.51
CA ASP A 240 16.56 -7.86 -8.89
C ASP A 240 17.60 -7.23 -9.82
N GLY A 241 17.58 -7.59 -11.09
CA GLY A 241 18.53 -7.05 -12.08
C GLY A 241 18.40 -5.55 -12.32
N TYR A 242 17.20 -4.98 -12.14
CA TYR A 242 17.01 -3.52 -12.16
C TYR A 242 17.62 -2.87 -10.92
N LEU A 243 17.40 -3.45 -9.74
CA LEU A 243 17.99 -2.94 -8.50
C LEU A 243 19.51 -3.05 -8.53
N ASP A 244 20.06 -4.22 -8.90
CA ASP A 244 21.50 -4.43 -9.00
C ASP A 244 22.14 -3.44 -9.99
N HIS A 245 21.49 -3.19 -11.12
CA HIS A 245 21.97 -2.18 -12.08
C HIS A 245 21.99 -0.77 -11.48
N TRP A 246 20.94 -0.35 -10.76
CA TRP A 246 20.91 0.95 -10.11
C TRP A 246 22.04 1.08 -9.07
N LEU A 247 22.24 0.04 -8.25
CA LEU A 247 23.31 -0.01 -7.26
C LEU A 247 24.70 0.07 -7.87
N ASP A 248 24.89 -0.49 -9.07
CA ASP A 248 26.19 -0.53 -9.77
C ASP A 248 26.54 0.85 -10.39
N VAL A 249 25.56 1.62 -10.83
CA VAL A 249 25.82 2.85 -11.60
C VAL A 249 25.63 4.15 -10.79
N ASP A 250 24.86 4.13 -9.71
CA ASP A 250 24.62 5.31 -8.87
C ASP A 250 25.75 5.45 -7.83
N PRO A 251 26.53 6.56 -7.86
CA PRO A 251 27.69 6.72 -6.99
C PRO A 251 27.36 6.75 -5.50
N ARG A 252 26.11 7.05 -5.11
CA ARG A 252 25.67 7.01 -3.72
C ARG A 252 25.84 5.62 -3.07
N PHE A 253 25.90 4.58 -3.87
CA PHE A 253 26.05 3.20 -3.41
C PHE A 253 27.51 2.67 -3.48
N ALA A 254 28.49 3.48 -3.89
CA ALA A 254 29.86 3.03 -4.08
C ALA A 254 30.50 2.37 -2.84
N SER A 255 30.09 2.79 -1.63
CA SER A 255 30.52 2.23 -0.35
C SER A 255 29.43 1.48 0.40
N ALA A 256 28.23 1.37 -0.19
CA ALA A 256 27.08 0.78 0.47
C ALA A 256 27.23 -0.74 0.60
N THR A 257 26.82 -1.26 1.75
CA THR A 257 26.81 -2.70 2.04
C THR A 257 25.39 -3.15 2.35
N ARG A 258 24.93 -4.18 1.64
CA ARG A 258 23.60 -4.78 1.85
C ARG A 258 23.56 -5.50 3.20
N MET A 259 22.54 -5.21 3.99
CA MET A 259 22.25 -5.89 5.25
C MET A 259 21.47 -7.17 4.96
N GLU A 260 22.08 -8.34 5.12
CA GLU A 260 21.57 -9.64 4.62
C GLU A 260 20.18 -10.03 5.13
N ASP A 261 19.84 -9.68 6.38
CA ASP A 261 18.56 -10.05 7.01
C ASP A 261 17.41 -9.06 6.71
N ARG A 262 17.63 -8.12 5.80
CA ARG A 262 16.73 -6.97 5.57
C ARG A 262 16.27 -6.88 4.12
N GLN A 263 15.83 -8.02 3.57
CA GLN A 263 15.22 -8.09 2.25
C GLN A 263 13.70 -8.11 2.37
N HIS A 264 13.04 -7.25 1.58
CA HIS A 264 11.59 -7.23 1.47
C HIS A 264 11.15 -7.43 0.02
N ARG A 265 10.10 -8.20 -0.17
CA ARG A 265 9.41 -8.36 -1.46
C ARG A 265 7.92 -8.16 -1.24
N GLY A 266 7.30 -7.36 -2.08
CA GLY A 266 5.90 -7.06 -1.99
C GLY A 266 5.22 -7.01 -3.33
N SER A 267 3.90 -7.01 -3.31
CA SER A 267 3.09 -6.72 -4.48
C SER A 267 1.81 -6.00 -4.06
N ALA A 268 1.25 -5.22 -4.98
CA ALA A 268 -0.06 -4.59 -4.84
C ALA A 268 -0.75 -4.57 -6.20
N HIS A 269 -2.05 -4.33 -6.25
CA HIS A 269 -2.77 -4.20 -7.51
C HIS A 269 -3.14 -2.73 -7.76
N ILE A 270 -2.79 -2.23 -8.93
CA ILE A 270 -3.02 -0.85 -9.38
C ILE A 270 -4.11 -0.88 -10.44
N GLN A 271 -5.35 -0.97 -9.97
CA GLN A 271 -6.54 -1.05 -10.82
C GLN A 271 -7.75 -0.46 -10.08
N PRO A 272 -8.85 -0.15 -10.77
CA PRO A 272 -10.10 0.19 -10.08
C PRO A 272 -10.52 -0.96 -9.16
N PRO A 273 -11.05 -0.67 -7.96
CA PRO A 273 -11.67 -1.71 -7.13
C PRO A 273 -12.90 -2.27 -7.85
N GLY A 274 -13.20 -3.56 -7.58
CA GLY A 274 -14.51 -4.14 -7.85
C GLY A 274 -15.48 -3.79 -6.72
N ASP A 275 -16.37 -4.73 -6.40
CA ASP A 275 -17.13 -4.70 -5.17
C ASP A 275 -16.16 -4.86 -3.97
N LEU A 276 -16.54 -4.34 -2.81
CA LEU A 276 -15.72 -4.38 -1.59
C LEU A 276 -16.38 -5.23 -0.51
N SER A 277 -17.66 -5.58 -0.70
CA SER A 277 -18.49 -6.27 0.26
C SER A 277 -19.53 -7.16 -0.41
N THR A 278 -20.09 -8.11 0.35
CA THR A 278 -21.30 -8.89 0.05
C THR A 278 -21.92 -9.32 1.38
N ASP A 279 -23.04 -10.08 1.37
CA ASP A 279 -23.68 -10.58 2.59
C ASP A 279 -22.65 -11.16 3.57
N ASN A 280 -22.64 -10.67 4.81
CA ASN A 280 -21.74 -11.07 5.90
C ASN A 280 -20.23 -10.89 5.62
N PHE A 281 -19.83 -10.15 4.58
CA PHE A 281 -18.43 -10.10 4.15
C PHE A 281 -17.94 -8.69 3.78
N LEU A 282 -16.69 -8.40 4.19
CA LEU A 282 -15.95 -7.20 3.82
C LEU A 282 -14.52 -7.57 3.39
N ALA A 283 -13.98 -6.87 2.39
CA ALA A 283 -12.57 -6.96 1.99
C ALA A 283 -11.87 -5.61 2.25
N ILE A 284 -10.75 -5.63 2.98
CA ILE A 284 -10.05 -4.42 3.44
C ILE A 284 -8.56 -4.42 3.09
N GLY A 285 -7.95 -3.23 3.13
CA GLY A 285 -6.54 -3.06 2.82
C GLY A 285 -6.23 -3.51 1.38
N ASP A 286 -5.05 -4.09 1.19
CA ASP A 286 -4.59 -4.52 -0.14
C ASP A 286 -5.25 -5.81 -0.65
N THR A 287 -6.22 -6.36 0.08
CA THR A 287 -7.13 -7.40 -0.43
C THR A 287 -7.96 -6.87 -1.60
N VAL A 288 -8.28 -5.60 -1.56
CA VAL A 288 -8.82 -4.82 -2.68
C VAL A 288 -7.78 -3.79 -3.12
N PRO A 289 -7.85 -3.24 -4.35
CA PRO A 289 -6.91 -2.22 -4.83
C PRO A 289 -7.03 -0.89 -4.07
N THR A 290 -6.55 -0.85 -2.82
CA THR A 290 -6.69 0.30 -1.90
C THR A 290 -5.47 1.23 -1.94
N ILE A 291 -4.30 0.72 -2.33
CA ILE A 291 -3.06 1.49 -2.39
C ILE A 291 -3.23 2.76 -3.25
N ASP A 292 -2.68 3.87 -2.79
CA ASP A 292 -2.60 5.07 -3.62
C ASP A 292 -1.70 4.81 -4.84
N PRO A 293 -2.24 4.85 -6.05
CA PRO A 293 -1.49 4.40 -7.23
C PRO A 293 -0.36 5.37 -7.61
N LEU A 294 -0.44 6.64 -7.21
CA LEU A 294 0.54 7.66 -7.57
C LEU A 294 1.76 7.63 -6.63
N TRP A 295 1.52 7.46 -5.34
CA TRP A 295 2.55 7.49 -4.30
C TRP A 295 2.96 6.12 -3.78
N GLY A 296 2.22 5.05 -4.14
CA GLY A 296 2.42 3.72 -3.57
C GLY A 296 2.10 3.65 -2.07
N GLU A 297 1.31 4.59 -1.55
CA GLU A 297 0.95 4.68 -0.14
C GLU A 297 -0.20 3.72 0.18
N GLY A 298 0.09 2.61 0.85
CA GLY A 298 -0.88 1.57 1.21
C GLY A 298 -1.19 1.49 2.71
N ILE A 299 -0.25 1.87 3.57
CA ILE A 299 -0.40 1.71 5.03
C ILE A 299 -1.57 2.55 5.56
N HIS A 300 -1.54 3.86 5.31
CA HIS A 300 -2.59 4.78 5.76
C HIS A 300 -3.94 4.44 5.13
N LYS A 301 -3.97 4.16 3.83
CA LYS A 301 -5.19 3.76 3.11
C LYS A 301 -5.77 2.46 3.67
N GLY A 302 -4.93 1.45 3.91
CA GLY A 302 -5.33 0.19 4.52
C GLY A 302 -5.88 0.37 5.93
N MET A 303 -5.26 1.21 6.76
CA MET A 303 -5.75 1.51 8.12
C MET A 303 -7.06 2.32 8.09
N ARG A 304 -7.24 3.23 7.12
CA ARG A 304 -8.52 3.94 6.93
C ARG A 304 -9.63 2.99 6.50
N SER A 305 -9.35 2.06 5.57
CA SER A 305 -10.32 1.03 5.17
C SER A 305 -10.74 0.15 6.34
N ALA A 306 -9.80 -0.22 7.21
CA ALA A 306 -10.07 -0.94 8.46
C ALA A 306 -11.02 -0.18 9.39
N ARG A 307 -10.79 1.12 9.57
CA ARG A 307 -11.64 1.98 10.39
C ARG A 307 -13.04 2.15 9.81
N ALA A 308 -13.16 2.27 8.47
CA ALA A 308 -14.44 2.29 7.78
C ALA A 308 -15.20 0.96 7.97
N ALA A 309 -14.53 -0.18 7.79
CA ALA A 309 -15.09 -1.50 8.03
C ALA A 309 -15.58 -1.66 9.48
N ALA A 310 -14.79 -1.23 10.48
CA ALA A 310 -15.20 -1.29 11.88
C ALA A 310 -16.43 -0.43 12.21
N LYS A 311 -16.65 0.70 11.52
CA LYS A 311 -17.89 1.50 11.64
C LYS A 311 -19.10 0.73 11.09
N VAL A 312 -18.93 0.03 9.96
CA VAL A 312 -19.99 -0.76 9.32
C VAL A 312 -20.32 -2.01 10.13
N VAL A 313 -19.31 -2.71 10.65
CA VAL A 313 -19.51 -3.82 11.60
C VAL A 313 -20.37 -3.37 12.80
N ASP A 314 -20.03 -2.23 13.40
CA ASP A 314 -20.78 -1.66 14.51
C ASP A 314 -22.22 -1.32 14.12
N HIS A 315 -22.42 -0.77 12.92
CA HIS A 315 -23.76 -0.51 12.37
C HIS A 315 -24.59 -1.79 12.21
N CYS A 316 -24.00 -2.85 11.65
CA CYS A 316 -24.67 -4.12 11.38
C CYS A 316 -25.00 -4.91 12.66
N LEU A 317 -24.12 -4.87 13.67
CA LEU A 317 -24.23 -5.73 14.87
C LEU A 317 -24.86 -5.03 16.08
N THR A 318 -24.95 -3.69 16.12
CA THR A 318 -25.57 -2.94 17.24
C THR A 318 -27.09 -3.21 17.43
N PRO A 319 -27.92 -3.40 16.39
CA PRO A 319 -29.34 -3.69 16.57
C PRO A 319 -29.58 -4.97 17.37
N SER A 320 -30.73 -5.05 18.07
CA SER A 320 -31.13 -6.25 18.83
C SER A 320 -31.32 -7.50 17.93
N GLU A 321 -31.55 -7.28 16.66
CA GLU A 321 -31.52 -8.27 15.59
C GLU A 321 -30.45 -7.78 14.59
N PRO A 322 -29.24 -8.35 14.61
CA PRO A 322 -28.17 -7.99 13.68
C PRO A 322 -28.62 -8.16 12.23
N ASP A 323 -28.25 -7.19 11.39
CA ASP A 323 -28.51 -7.25 9.96
C ASP A 323 -27.21 -7.04 9.18
N THR A 324 -26.69 -8.13 8.69
CA THR A 324 -25.42 -8.23 7.96
C THR A 324 -25.63 -8.49 6.47
N SER A 325 -26.85 -8.19 5.97
CA SER A 325 -27.18 -8.28 4.55
C SER A 325 -26.33 -7.35 3.70
N ALA A 326 -26.21 -7.67 2.41
CA ALA A 326 -25.48 -6.88 1.43
C ALA A 326 -25.91 -5.39 1.44
N GLU A 327 -27.20 -5.08 1.68
CA GLU A 327 -27.69 -3.70 1.77
C GLU A 327 -26.99 -2.93 2.88
N ASN A 328 -26.83 -3.51 4.08
CA ASN A 328 -26.20 -2.84 5.21
C ASN A 328 -24.67 -2.85 5.13
N VAL A 329 -24.05 -3.95 4.74
CA VAL A 329 -22.57 -4.01 4.62
C VAL A 329 -22.05 -3.16 3.48
N SER A 330 -22.84 -2.87 2.42
CA SER A 330 -22.44 -2.00 1.30
C SER A 330 -22.23 -0.52 1.69
N LEU A 331 -22.64 -0.11 2.90
CA LEU A 331 -22.20 1.18 3.46
C LEU A 331 -20.67 1.29 3.54
N TYR A 332 -19.97 0.16 3.59
CA TYR A 332 -18.51 0.15 3.52
C TYR A 332 -18.01 0.66 2.18
N ASP A 333 -18.64 0.28 1.09
CA ASP A 333 -18.30 0.73 -0.26
C ASP A 333 -18.44 2.26 -0.37
N GLU A 334 -19.51 2.84 0.20
CA GLU A 334 -19.72 4.28 0.24
C GLU A 334 -18.61 4.99 1.03
N PHE A 335 -18.32 4.54 2.27
CA PHE A 335 -17.24 5.10 3.09
C PHE A 335 -15.87 4.93 2.43
N TRP A 336 -15.63 3.81 1.75
CA TRP A 336 -14.37 3.57 1.06
C TRP A 336 -14.16 4.61 -0.06
N HIS A 337 -15.17 4.83 -0.91
CA HIS A 337 -15.08 5.81 -1.99
C HIS A 337 -14.99 7.26 -1.49
N GLU A 338 -15.64 7.58 -0.39
CA GLU A 338 -15.65 8.96 0.14
C GLU A 338 -14.43 9.26 1.01
N GLU A 339 -14.05 8.36 1.91
CA GLU A 339 -13.05 8.63 2.94
C GLU A 339 -11.71 7.96 2.67
N VAL A 340 -11.66 6.73 2.12
CA VAL A 340 -10.42 5.96 1.98
C VAL A 340 -9.69 6.32 0.68
N ALA A 341 -10.37 6.26 -0.43
CA ALA A 341 -9.77 6.48 -1.75
C ALA A 341 -10.58 7.44 -2.63
N PRO A 342 -10.82 8.68 -2.16
CA PRO A 342 -11.50 9.68 -2.98
C PRO A 342 -10.72 9.94 -4.27
N LYS A 343 -11.45 10.14 -5.38
CA LYS A 343 -10.87 10.43 -6.70
C LYS A 343 -9.94 9.34 -7.25
N MET A 344 -10.11 8.08 -6.85
CA MET A 344 -9.28 6.96 -7.28
C MET A 344 -9.12 6.91 -8.81
N ASP A 345 -10.21 7.09 -9.57
CA ASP A 345 -10.16 7.09 -11.04
C ASP A 345 -9.21 8.15 -11.61
N SER A 346 -9.24 9.35 -11.04
CA SER A 346 -8.33 10.44 -11.46
C SER A 346 -6.88 10.12 -11.13
N ARG A 347 -6.63 9.52 -9.99
CA ARG A 347 -5.29 9.12 -9.56
C ARG A 347 -4.75 7.96 -10.39
N LEU A 348 -5.57 6.97 -10.69
CA LEU A 348 -5.23 5.87 -11.61
C LEU A 348 -4.88 6.40 -13.00
N PHE A 349 -5.70 7.31 -13.55
CA PHE A 349 -5.41 7.93 -14.84
C PHE A 349 -4.08 8.68 -14.84
N MET A 350 -3.80 9.44 -13.78
CA MET A 350 -2.53 10.16 -13.64
C MET A 350 -1.33 9.21 -13.58
N THR A 351 -1.45 8.15 -12.79
CA THR A 351 -0.40 7.12 -12.66
C THR A 351 -0.13 6.43 -14.00
N GLN A 352 -1.18 6.07 -14.73
CA GLN A 352 -1.07 5.45 -16.05
C GLN A 352 -0.38 6.39 -17.05
N LEU A 353 -0.76 7.66 -17.07
CA LEU A 353 -0.13 8.67 -17.94
C LEU A 353 1.33 8.90 -17.54
N LEU A 354 1.62 9.01 -16.24
CA LEU A 354 2.97 9.21 -15.71
C LEU A 354 3.90 8.08 -16.16
N TYR A 355 3.52 6.82 -15.95
CA TYR A 355 4.37 5.67 -16.30
C TYR A 355 4.41 5.36 -17.81
N PHE A 356 3.49 5.92 -18.59
CA PHE A 356 3.53 5.88 -20.06
C PHE A 356 4.44 6.96 -20.65
N ALA A 357 4.76 8.02 -19.90
CA ALA A 357 5.59 9.12 -20.35
C ALA A 357 7.07 8.72 -20.42
N PRO A 358 7.87 9.25 -21.35
CA PRO A 358 9.31 8.99 -21.41
C PRO A 358 10.08 9.76 -20.32
N ASN A 359 11.33 9.36 -20.05
CA ASN A 359 12.20 9.96 -19.04
C ASN A 359 12.36 11.49 -19.19
N GLU A 360 12.47 11.99 -20.41
CA GLU A 360 12.60 13.45 -20.67
C GLU A 360 11.34 14.23 -20.22
N ARG A 361 10.20 13.55 -20.09
CA ARG A 361 8.98 14.17 -19.53
C ARG A 361 9.04 14.26 -18.02
N TYR A 362 9.75 13.35 -17.37
CA TYR A 362 9.98 13.42 -15.90
C TYR A 362 10.82 14.64 -15.54
N ASP A 363 11.93 14.89 -16.25
CA ASP A 363 12.76 16.07 -16.02
C ASP A 363 11.93 17.36 -16.13
N ARG A 364 11.10 17.48 -17.17
CA ARG A 364 10.21 18.64 -17.33
C ARG A 364 9.13 18.71 -16.22
N LEU A 365 8.62 17.56 -15.77
CA LEU A 365 7.65 17.53 -14.68
C LEU A 365 8.23 18.12 -13.41
N LEU A 366 9.46 17.76 -13.04
CA LEU A 366 10.10 18.28 -11.84
C LEU A 366 10.36 19.79 -11.94
N GLN A 367 10.80 20.26 -13.10
CA GLN A 367 10.93 21.72 -13.36
C GLN A 367 9.57 22.45 -13.28
N ASP A 368 8.47 21.81 -13.67
CA ASP A 368 7.13 22.38 -13.58
C ASP A 368 6.65 22.43 -12.12
N LEU A 369 6.91 21.36 -11.34
CA LEU A 369 6.57 21.30 -9.91
C LEU A 369 7.26 22.42 -9.13
N ASP A 370 8.53 22.69 -9.42
CA ASP A 370 9.32 23.76 -8.77
C ASP A 370 8.74 25.18 -9.03
N ARG A 371 7.95 25.36 -10.10
CA ARG A 371 7.31 26.62 -10.45
C ARG A 371 5.91 26.80 -9.88
N LEU A 372 5.31 25.75 -9.32
CA LEU A 372 3.98 25.81 -8.75
C LEU A 372 4.02 26.34 -7.31
N ASP A 373 2.97 27.06 -6.93
CA ASP A 373 2.75 27.41 -5.54
C ASP A 373 2.24 26.19 -4.73
N ASN A 374 2.46 26.19 -3.42
CA ASN A 374 2.13 25.10 -2.52
C ASN A 374 0.62 24.73 -2.53
N ASP A 375 -0.28 25.69 -2.72
CA ASP A 375 -1.72 25.42 -2.83
C ASP A 375 -2.04 24.63 -4.12
N THR A 376 -1.47 25.04 -5.23
CA THR A 376 -1.61 24.32 -6.52
C THR A 376 -0.98 22.93 -6.46
N LEU A 377 0.19 22.78 -5.83
CA LEU A 377 0.83 21.47 -5.61
C LEU A 377 -0.06 20.55 -4.76
N GLY A 378 -0.57 21.04 -3.63
CA GLY A 378 -1.48 20.29 -2.77
C GLY A 378 -2.73 19.82 -3.53
N ARG A 379 -3.37 20.70 -4.29
CA ARG A 379 -4.55 20.37 -5.11
C ARG A 379 -4.23 19.38 -6.22
N ALA A 380 -3.10 19.50 -6.89
CA ALA A 380 -2.66 18.53 -7.90
C ALA A 380 -2.44 17.16 -7.28
N ASN A 381 -1.78 17.10 -6.12
CA ASN A 381 -1.58 15.88 -5.34
C ASN A 381 -2.90 15.23 -4.91
N GLU A 382 -3.92 16.02 -4.60
CA GLU A 382 -5.27 15.53 -4.30
C GLU A 382 -6.07 15.09 -5.54
N GLY A 383 -5.51 15.20 -6.75
CA GLY A 383 -6.16 14.82 -8.01
C GLY A 383 -7.14 15.89 -8.56
N ASP A 384 -6.94 17.17 -8.24
CA ASP A 384 -7.68 18.28 -8.85
C ASP A 384 -7.28 18.44 -10.31
N LYS A 385 -8.25 18.22 -11.22
CA LYS A 385 -8.01 18.22 -12.67
C LYS A 385 -7.49 19.56 -13.22
N LEU A 386 -7.89 20.70 -12.61
CA LEU A 386 -7.43 22.02 -13.05
C LEU A 386 -6.00 22.29 -12.61
N ALA A 387 -5.63 21.84 -11.41
CA ALA A 387 -4.26 21.92 -10.93
C ALA A 387 -3.33 21.02 -11.78
N ILE A 388 -3.75 19.78 -12.04
CA ILE A 388 -3.03 18.84 -12.92
C ILE A 388 -2.87 19.40 -14.34
N ALA A 389 -3.90 20.07 -14.89
CA ALA A 389 -3.83 20.65 -16.22
C ALA A 389 -2.73 21.73 -16.36
N LYS A 390 -2.30 22.35 -15.25
CA LYS A 390 -1.17 23.31 -15.26
C LYS A 390 0.19 22.64 -15.52
N LEU A 391 0.28 21.32 -15.27
CA LEU A 391 1.46 20.51 -15.55
C LEU A 391 1.52 19.98 -16.99
N LEU A 392 0.51 20.26 -17.82
CA LEU A 392 0.44 19.82 -19.21
C LEU A 392 0.79 20.95 -20.16
N HIS A 393 1.63 20.65 -21.15
CA HIS A 393 2.08 21.57 -22.18
C HIS A 393 1.56 21.19 -23.56
N LEU A 394 1.61 22.09 -24.50
CA LEU A 394 1.25 21.79 -25.90
C LEU A 394 2.12 20.68 -26.51
N ASP A 395 3.35 20.58 -26.06
CA ASP A 395 4.29 19.52 -26.46
C ASP A 395 3.90 18.13 -25.94
N ASP A 396 2.99 18.06 -24.97
CA ASP A 396 2.46 16.78 -24.45
C ASP A 396 1.32 16.21 -25.32
N VAL A 397 0.78 17.00 -26.28
CA VAL A 397 -0.32 16.55 -27.16
C VAL A 397 -0.01 15.23 -27.87
N PRO A 398 1.19 15.01 -28.46
CA PRO A 398 1.52 13.72 -29.07
C PRO A 398 1.55 12.56 -28.06
N LEU A 399 2.01 12.80 -26.82
CA LEU A 399 2.00 11.82 -25.74
C LEU A 399 0.57 11.46 -25.36
N LEU A 400 -0.29 12.45 -25.14
CA LEU A 400 -1.70 12.25 -24.80
C LEU A 400 -2.47 11.49 -25.90
N VAL A 401 -2.20 11.79 -27.16
CA VAL A 401 -2.80 11.06 -28.30
C VAL A 401 -2.33 9.60 -28.33
N ARG A 402 -1.02 9.35 -28.16
CA ARG A 402 -0.49 7.99 -28.09
C ARG A 402 -1.09 7.22 -26.93
N PHE A 403 -1.19 7.84 -25.76
CA PHE A 403 -1.78 7.26 -24.56
C PHE A 403 -3.26 6.92 -24.79
N ALA A 404 -4.05 7.84 -25.32
CA ALA A 404 -5.46 7.60 -25.62
C ALA A 404 -5.67 6.45 -26.63
N LEU A 405 -4.85 6.40 -27.69
CA LEU A 405 -4.89 5.30 -28.66
C LEU A 405 -4.50 3.95 -28.04
N HIS A 406 -3.62 3.98 -27.05
CA HIS A 406 -3.20 2.79 -26.32
C HIS A 406 -4.33 2.26 -25.42
N GLN A 407 -4.97 3.12 -24.66
CA GLN A 407 -6.12 2.78 -23.79
C GLN A 407 -7.31 2.17 -24.57
N HIS A 408 -7.48 2.53 -25.84
CA HIS A 408 -8.54 1.94 -26.69
C HIS A 408 -8.18 0.56 -27.27
N ARG A 409 -6.93 0.11 -27.12
CA ARG A 409 -6.46 -1.19 -27.65
C ARG A 409 -6.24 -2.23 -26.57
N ALA A 410 -6.09 -1.80 -25.33
CA ALA A 410 -6.04 -2.62 -24.13
C ALA A 410 -7.46 -2.89 -23.60
#